data_5065b77e93f18f23aab746b01de3b468
#
_entry.id   5065b77e93f18f23aab746b01de3b468
#
_cell.length_a   1.000
_cell.length_b   1.000
_cell.length_c   1.000
_cell.angle_alpha   90.00
_cell.angle_beta   90.00
_cell.angle_gamma   90.00
#
_symmetry.space_group_name_H-M   'P 1'
#
loop_
_entity.id
_entity.type
_entity.pdbx_description
1 polymer ?
#
loop_
_entity_poly.entity_id
_entity_poly.type
_entity_poly.pdbx_seq_one_letter_code
_entity_poly.pdbx_strand_id
1 'polypeptide(L)'
;SSNFLSMINPSDIESMTVLKDASSTAIYGSRASNGVIIITTKKGQQGGLKVNFNTTNSMQTRAQMVDMLSHDDFVNVINQFGTDNQKSLLGNANTDWNDEVYRTAFGTDNNLSLSGSIGKYWPFRVSAGYYNQSGLVRKDNVERWTGNVVLTPSFFQDHLKLTINAKGTLNNNSFNNGGAVWAAATFNPTIPVYSGNNSYGGFNEALDADGYPVNAGVRNPRGLVDLYDSKSKVSRFIGSMDVDYKVHFLPDLKLHATIGADYAKGDGTIYVPGYAAQSFNKDESLSGSDYKYGPQKNENRLLTLYANYAKYFENIKSNVDLTAGYDYQFWKSTTPLYYTKSAAGTTLSTVKASDYRHVMLSYYGRVNYSFDGKYLLTATVRRDASSRFSKDTRWGTFPS
;
A
#
# COMPACT_ATOMS: atom_id res chain seq x y z
N SER A 1 1.02 3.24 5.94
CA SER A 1 -0.19 2.83 5.18
C SER A 1 0.25 2.26 3.85
N SER A 2 0.06 0.95 3.65
CA SER A 2 0.33 0.31 2.37
C SER A 2 -0.62 0.88 1.32
N ASN A 3 -0.06 1.41 0.24
CA ASN A 3 -0.83 1.89 -0.91
C ASN A 3 -1.67 0.71 -1.45
N PHE A 4 -2.99 0.90 -1.59
CA PHE A 4 -3.91 -0.13 -2.10
C PHE A 4 -3.48 -0.66 -3.47
N LEU A 5 -2.98 0.21 -4.34
CA LEU A 5 -2.52 -0.15 -5.69
C LEU A 5 -1.31 -1.09 -5.67
N SER A 6 -0.42 -0.96 -4.67
CA SER A 6 0.75 -1.84 -4.55
C SER A 6 0.41 -3.29 -4.22
N MET A 7 -0.85 -3.58 -3.85
CA MET A 7 -1.32 -4.92 -3.51
C MET A 7 -2.03 -5.64 -4.66
N ILE A 8 -2.27 -4.95 -5.78
CA ILE A 8 -2.84 -5.54 -6.98
C ILE A 8 -1.68 -5.92 -7.90
N ASN A 9 -1.67 -7.17 -8.37
CA ASN A 9 -0.71 -7.59 -9.36
C ASN A 9 -1.04 -6.90 -10.71
N PRO A 10 -0.14 -6.08 -11.27
CA PRO A 10 -0.39 -5.40 -12.55
C PRO A 10 -0.74 -6.35 -13.70
N SER A 11 -0.20 -7.58 -13.69
CA SER A 11 -0.48 -8.60 -14.70
C SER A 11 -1.95 -9.08 -14.71
N ASP A 12 -2.69 -8.88 -13.60
CA ASP A 12 -4.11 -9.22 -13.48
C ASP A 12 -5.03 -8.06 -13.87
N ILE A 13 -4.50 -6.87 -14.14
CA ILE A 13 -5.31 -5.71 -14.55
C ILE A 13 -5.63 -5.83 -16.04
N GLU A 14 -6.91 -5.69 -16.37
CA GLU A 14 -7.41 -5.58 -17.74
C GLU A 14 -7.49 -4.12 -18.19
N SER A 15 -8.09 -3.28 -17.32
CA SER A 15 -8.22 -1.84 -17.60
C SER A 15 -8.25 -1.03 -16.31
N MET A 16 -7.91 0.25 -16.44
CA MET A 16 -8.01 1.24 -15.39
C MET A 16 -8.73 2.47 -15.93
N THR A 17 -9.84 2.84 -15.31
CA THR A 17 -10.66 4.00 -15.69
C THR A 17 -10.68 5.01 -14.56
N VAL A 18 -10.43 6.28 -14.87
CA VAL A 18 -10.46 7.38 -13.90
C VAL A 18 -11.66 8.26 -14.18
N LEU A 19 -12.61 8.31 -13.22
CA LEU A 19 -13.78 9.19 -13.26
C LEU A 19 -13.44 10.47 -12.50
N LYS A 20 -13.51 11.62 -13.19
CA LYS A 20 -13.15 12.92 -12.63
C LYS A 20 -14.33 13.90 -12.57
N ASP A 21 -15.38 13.67 -13.36
CA ASP A 21 -16.53 14.55 -13.41
C ASP A 21 -17.59 14.21 -12.34
N ALA A 22 -18.33 15.22 -11.89
CA ALA A 22 -19.29 15.08 -10.80
C ALA A 22 -20.46 14.13 -11.17
N SER A 23 -20.88 14.10 -12.43
CA SER A 23 -22.01 13.28 -12.85
C SER A 23 -21.68 11.78 -12.86
N SER A 24 -20.46 11.41 -13.28
CA SER A 24 -20.02 10.03 -13.25
C SER A 24 -19.65 9.54 -11.85
N THR A 25 -19.19 10.46 -10.96
CA THR A 25 -18.82 10.11 -9.58
C THR A 25 -19.99 10.12 -8.59
N ALA A 26 -21.12 10.77 -8.93
CA ALA A 26 -22.27 10.96 -8.04
C ALA A 26 -22.83 9.64 -7.45
N ILE A 27 -22.85 8.55 -8.22
CA ILE A 27 -23.31 7.25 -7.73
C ILE A 27 -22.40 6.63 -6.67
N TYR A 28 -21.13 7.07 -6.58
CA TYR A 28 -20.16 6.60 -5.57
C TYR A 28 -20.19 7.43 -4.28
N GLY A 29 -21.00 8.52 -4.26
CA GLY A 29 -21.28 9.34 -3.10
C GLY A 29 -20.15 10.26 -2.68
N SER A 30 -20.21 10.75 -1.43
CA SER A 30 -19.26 11.73 -0.86
C SER A 30 -17.79 11.27 -0.90
N ARG A 31 -17.53 9.97 -0.98
CA ARG A 31 -16.16 9.43 -1.11
C ARG A 31 -15.52 9.67 -2.46
N ALA A 32 -16.31 9.97 -3.47
CA ALA A 32 -15.86 10.23 -4.82
C ALA A 32 -15.53 11.71 -5.09
N SER A 33 -15.50 12.56 -4.06
CA SER A 33 -15.21 14.01 -4.18
C SER A 33 -13.85 14.30 -4.85
N ASN A 34 -12.88 13.41 -4.71
CA ASN A 34 -11.56 13.49 -5.35
C ASN A 34 -11.44 12.62 -6.62
N GLY A 35 -12.57 12.14 -7.17
CA GLY A 35 -12.60 11.23 -8.30
C GLY A 35 -12.62 9.75 -7.87
N VAL A 36 -12.80 8.87 -8.86
CA VAL A 36 -12.86 7.40 -8.68
C VAL A 36 -11.91 6.74 -9.66
N ILE A 37 -11.12 5.79 -9.18
CA ILE A 37 -10.31 4.91 -10.01
C ILE A 37 -10.98 3.53 -10.02
N ILE A 38 -11.46 3.11 -11.18
CA ILE A 38 -12.06 1.79 -11.39
C ILE A 38 -10.98 0.88 -11.99
N ILE A 39 -10.67 -0.21 -11.30
CA ILE A 39 -9.73 -1.23 -11.77
C ILE A 39 -10.52 -2.47 -12.14
N THR A 40 -10.51 -2.81 -13.44
CA THR A 40 -11.10 -4.04 -13.95
C THR A 40 -10.02 -5.10 -14.05
N THR A 41 -10.27 -6.27 -13.45
CA THR A 41 -9.32 -7.38 -13.51
C THR A 41 -9.69 -8.36 -14.63
N LYS A 42 -8.67 -9.00 -15.20
CA LYS A 42 -8.83 -10.04 -16.25
C LYS A 42 -9.70 -11.17 -15.74
N LYS A 43 -10.63 -11.60 -16.58
CA LYS A 43 -11.55 -12.71 -16.33
C LYS A 43 -11.18 -13.94 -17.15
N GLY A 44 -11.76 -15.08 -16.82
CA GLY A 44 -11.76 -16.26 -17.68
C GLY A 44 -12.57 -16.02 -18.95
N GLN A 45 -12.19 -16.67 -20.03
CA GLN A 45 -12.91 -16.66 -21.29
C GLN A 45 -13.33 -18.08 -21.65
N GLN A 46 -14.43 -18.21 -22.40
CA GLN A 46 -14.81 -19.50 -22.98
C GLN A 46 -13.73 -19.98 -23.94
N GLY A 47 -13.45 -21.27 -23.93
CA GLY A 47 -12.45 -21.89 -24.80
C GLY A 47 -11.48 -22.79 -24.03
N GLY A 48 -10.45 -23.26 -24.75
CA GLY A 48 -9.42 -24.13 -24.18
C GLY A 48 -8.56 -23.45 -23.13
N LEU A 49 -7.82 -24.27 -22.39
CA LEU A 49 -6.88 -23.81 -21.36
C LEU A 49 -5.77 -22.94 -21.99
N LYS A 50 -5.60 -21.75 -21.46
CA LYS A 50 -4.48 -20.84 -21.80
C LYS A 50 -3.59 -20.70 -20.58
N VAL A 51 -2.30 -20.92 -20.77
CA VAL A 51 -1.25 -20.72 -19.77
C VAL A 51 -0.46 -19.48 -20.18
N ASN A 52 -0.26 -18.57 -19.25
CA ASN A 52 0.56 -17.39 -19.48
C ASN A 52 1.55 -17.23 -18.34
N PHE A 53 2.84 -17.15 -18.68
CA PHE A 53 3.92 -16.89 -17.73
C PHE A 53 4.68 -15.65 -18.16
N ASN A 54 4.77 -14.68 -17.27
CA ASN A 54 5.55 -13.46 -17.43
C ASN A 54 6.61 -13.38 -16.35
N THR A 55 7.83 -13.07 -16.73
CA THR A 55 8.92 -12.75 -15.81
C THR A 55 9.57 -11.43 -16.21
N THR A 56 9.85 -10.61 -15.23
CA THR A 56 10.60 -9.37 -15.37
C THR A 56 11.70 -9.36 -14.33
N ASN A 57 12.94 -9.25 -14.78
CA ASN A 57 14.09 -9.06 -13.90
C ASN A 57 14.62 -7.65 -14.12
N SER A 58 14.90 -6.96 -13.02
CA SER A 58 15.36 -5.57 -13.04
C SER A 58 16.63 -5.40 -12.23
N MET A 59 17.47 -4.50 -12.71
CA MET A 59 18.63 -4.00 -11.98
C MET A 59 18.47 -2.48 -11.86
N GLN A 60 18.55 -1.98 -10.65
CA GLN A 60 18.40 -0.56 -10.37
C GLN A 60 19.71 -0.02 -9.79
N THR A 61 20.15 1.11 -10.31
CA THR A 61 21.29 1.87 -9.83
C THR A 61 20.86 3.28 -9.48
N ARG A 62 21.68 3.98 -8.75
CA ARG A 62 21.48 5.40 -8.44
C ARG A 62 21.49 6.21 -9.75
N ALA A 63 20.49 7.04 -9.98
CA ALA A 63 20.41 7.90 -11.17
C ALA A 63 21.15 9.23 -10.96
N GLN A 64 20.99 9.81 -9.76
CA GLN A 64 21.60 11.09 -9.38
C GLN A 64 21.84 11.12 -7.88
N MET A 65 22.89 11.78 -7.45
CA MET A 65 23.22 12.03 -6.06
C MET A 65 23.39 13.54 -5.85
N VAL A 66 23.28 13.94 -4.58
CA VAL A 66 23.70 15.28 -4.20
C VAL A 66 25.23 15.35 -4.37
N ASP A 67 25.72 16.36 -5.08
CA ASP A 67 27.14 16.59 -5.20
C ASP A 67 27.70 16.93 -3.82
N MET A 68 28.61 16.11 -3.36
CA MET A 68 29.31 16.27 -2.09
C MET A 68 30.71 16.80 -2.35
N LEU A 69 31.30 17.46 -1.35
CA LEU A 69 32.70 17.80 -1.42
C LEU A 69 33.52 16.51 -1.57
N SER A 70 34.51 16.55 -2.46
CA SER A 70 35.51 15.49 -2.51
C SER A 70 36.28 15.45 -1.17
N HIS A 71 36.96 14.35 -0.87
CA HIS A 71 37.81 14.25 0.31
C HIS A 71 38.80 15.45 0.39
N ASP A 72 39.49 15.77 -0.71
CA ASP A 72 40.50 16.83 -0.73
C ASP A 72 39.86 18.21 -0.58
N ASP A 73 38.70 18.46 -1.23
CA ASP A 73 37.98 19.72 -1.03
C ASP A 73 37.49 19.88 0.40
N PHE A 74 36.98 18.82 1.02
CA PHE A 74 36.55 18.82 2.41
C PHE A 74 37.73 19.15 3.35
N VAL A 75 38.88 18.49 3.18
CA VAL A 75 40.10 18.74 3.96
C VAL A 75 40.60 20.18 3.76
N ASN A 76 40.59 20.67 2.52
CA ASN A 76 41.02 22.06 2.21
C ASN A 76 40.10 23.09 2.87
N VAL A 77 38.79 22.89 2.80
CA VAL A 77 37.80 23.80 3.43
C VAL A 77 37.96 23.81 4.96
N ILE A 78 38.13 22.64 5.60
CA ILE A 78 38.33 22.56 7.04
C ILE A 78 39.67 23.19 7.44
N ASN A 79 40.75 22.98 6.70
CA ASN A 79 42.05 23.59 6.99
C ASN A 79 42.02 25.11 6.84
N GLN A 80 41.25 25.64 5.87
CA GLN A 80 41.20 27.08 5.59
C GLN A 80 40.24 27.80 6.56
N PHE A 81 39.08 27.23 6.86
CA PHE A 81 37.98 27.91 7.56
C PHE A 81 37.62 27.27 8.90
N GLY A 82 38.08 26.05 9.17
CA GLY A 82 37.73 25.31 10.38
C GLY A 82 38.43 25.85 11.63
N THR A 83 37.79 25.69 12.78
CA THR A 83 38.39 25.90 14.10
C THR A 83 39.46 24.85 14.38
N ASP A 84 40.32 25.10 15.34
CA ASP A 84 41.35 24.11 15.74
C ASP A 84 40.76 22.77 16.17
N ASN A 85 39.60 22.81 16.84
CA ASN A 85 38.85 21.60 17.17
C ASN A 85 38.38 20.85 15.93
N GLN A 86 37.84 21.54 14.92
CA GLN A 86 37.43 20.91 13.67
C GLN A 86 38.58 20.32 12.88
N LYS A 87 39.75 21.02 12.87
CA LYS A 87 40.99 20.51 12.24
C LYS A 87 41.47 19.25 12.93
N SER A 88 41.40 19.18 14.26
CA SER A 88 41.80 18.00 15.03
C SER A 88 40.92 16.76 14.80
N LEU A 89 39.70 16.95 14.25
CA LEU A 89 38.77 15.86 13.90
C LEU A 89 38.99 15.30 12.49
N LEU A 90 39.96 15.84 11.72
CA LEU A 90 40.32 15.28 10.42
C LEU A 90 41.04 13.95 10.63
N GLY A 91 40.62 12.92 9.95
CA GLY A 91 41.26 11.62 9.85
C GLY A 91 42.08 11.49 8.56
N ASN A 92 42.58 10.28 8.29
CA ASN A 92 43.38 9.96 7.11
C ASN A 92 42.63 9.02 6.13
N ALA A 93 41.35 8.70 6.38
CA ALA A 93 40.59 7.87 5.49
C ALA A 93 40.02 8.69 4.31
N ASN A 94 39.68 8.01 3.25
CA ASN A 94 38.90 8.57 2.14
C ASN A 94 37.67 7.64 1.94
N THR A 95 36.62 7.92 2.71
CA THR A 95 35.42 7.06 2.75
C THR A 95 34.32 7.67 1.88
N ASP A 96 33.88 6.94 0.86
CA ASP A 96 32.63 7.25 0.15
C ASP A 96 31.44 6.69 0.95
N TRP A 97 30.83 7.54 1.76
CA TRP A 97 29.69 7.16 2.60
C TRP A 97 28.47 6.75 1.80
N ASN A 98 28.34 7.21 0.56
CA ASN A 98 27.27 6.80 -0.30
C ASN A 98 27.40 5.33 -0.71
N ASP A 99 28.62 4.87 -1.02
CA ASP A 99 28.85 3.46 -1.34
C ASP A 99 28.66 2.54 -0.14
N GLU A 100 28.82 3.07 1.08
CA GLU A 100 28.54 2.33 2.31
C GLU A 100 27.04 2.16 2.58
N VAL A 101 26.20 3.09 2.13
CA VAL A 101 24.74 3.08 2.39
C VAL A 101 23.97 2.50 1.21
N TYR A 102 24.39 2.84 -0.01
CA TYR A 102 23.69 2.40 -1.22
C TYR A 102 24.26 1.11 -1.81
N ARG A 103 23.50 0.50 -2.68
CA ARG A 103 23.91 -0.67 -3.48
C ARG A 103 23.21 -0.67 -4.84
N THR A 104 23.73 -1.44 -5.77
CA THR A 104 22.93 -1.91 -6.92
C THR A 104 21.85 -2.85 -6.40
N ALA A 105 20.62 -2.58 -6.78
CA ALA A 105 19.45 -3.32 -6.32
C ALA A 105 18.89 -4.21 -7.42
N PHE A 106 18.56 -5.46 -7.09
CA PHE A 106 17.98 -6.41 -8.02
C PHE A 106 16.51 -6.66 -7.67
N GLY A 107 15.70 -6.86 -8.70
CA GLY A 107 14.29 -7.19 -8.57
C GLY A 107 13.87 -8.29 -9.53
N THR A 108 12.86 -9.06 -9.14
CA THR A 108 12.20 -10.04 -9.98
C THR A 108 10.69 -9.98 -9.77
N ASP A 109 9.94 -10.08 -10.85
CA ASP A 109 8.47 -10.16 -10.88
C ASP A 109 8.06 -11.32 -11.77
N ASN A 110 7.54 -12.38 -11.17
CA ASN A 110 7.16 -13.61 -11.84
C ASN A 110 5.66 -13.83 -11.69
N ASN A 111 4.95 -13.99 -12.79
CA ASN A 111 3.51 -14.12 -12.82
C ASN A 111 3.09 -15.30 -13.70
N LEU A 112 2.39 -16.26 -13.11
CA LEU A 112 1.78 -17.38 -13.79
C LEU A 112 0.27 -17.22 -13.77
N SER A 113 -0.40 -17.42 -14.90
CA SER A 113 -1.85 -17.47 -14.93
C SER A 113 -2.36 -18.57 -15.85
N LEU A 114 -3.44 -19.18 -15.40
CA LEU A 114 -4.21 -20.19 -16.11
C LEU A 114 -5.62 -19.63 -16.32
N SER A 115 -6.11 -19.66 -17.54
CA SER A 115 -7.47 -19.24 -17.87
C SER A 115 -8.10 -20.16 -18.91
N GLY A 116 -9.41 -20.33 -18.83
CA GLY A 116 -10.16 -21.21 -19.70
C GLY A 116 -11.59 -21.34 -19.24
N SER A 117 -12.25 -22.42 -19.66
CA SER A 117 -13.61 -22.74 -19.20
C SER A 117 -13.74 -24.25 -18.89
N ILE A 118 -14.38 -24.56 -17.76
CA ILE A 118 -14.83 -25.91 -17.45
C ILE A 118 -16.20 -26.08 -18.11
N GLY A 119 -16.23 -26.81 -19.22
CA GLY A 119 -17.39 -26.86 -20.09
C GLY A 119 -17.72 -25.46 -20.70
N LYS A 120 -19.00 -25.27 -21.06
CA LYS A 120 -19.46 -24.06 -21.71
C LYS A 120 -19.75 -22.89 -20.74
N TYR A 121 -20.06 -23.21 -19.47
CA TYR A 121 -20.71 -22.23 -18.57
C TYR A 121 -19.86 -21.79 -17.39
N TRP A 122 -18.62 -22.30 -17.23
CA TRP A 122 -17.75 -22.02 -16.10
C TRP A 122 -16.38 -21.45 -16.53
N PRO A 123 -16.35 -20.24 -17.10
CA PRO A 123 -15.08 -19.58 -17.33
C PRO A 123 -14.34 -19.32 -16.01
N PHE A 124 -13.04 -19.52 -16.02
CA PHE A 124 -12.18 -19.32 -14.84
C PHE A 124 -10.85 -18.67 -15.21
N ARG A 125 -10.27 -17.98 -14.27
CA ARG A 125 -8.89 -17.53 -14.27
C ARG A 125 -8.30 -17.75 -12.89
N VAL A 126 -7.13 -18.36 -12.83
CA VAL A 126 -6.31 -18.49 -11.62
C VAL A 126 -4.96 -17.87 -11.92
N SER A 127 -4.44 -17.07 -11.02
CA SER A 127 -3.10 -16.51 -11.15
C SER A 127 -2.34 -16.57 -9.84
N ALA A 128 -1.02 -16.71 -9.94
CA ALA A 128 -0.07 -16.64 -8.85
C ALA A 128 1.07 -15.71 -9.25
N GLY A 129 1.51 -14.86 -8.33
CA GLY A 129 2.60 -13.93 -8.55
C GLY A 129 3.59 -13.95 -7.40
N TYR A 130 4.86 -13.83 -7.75
CA TYR A 130 5.97 -13.62 -6.83
C TYR A 130 6.76 -12.39 -7.25
N TYR A 131 6.85 -11.44 -6.37
CA TYR A 131 7.61 -10.21 -6.53
C TYR A 131 8.63 -10.09 -5.41
N ASN A 132 9.89 -9.85 -5.76
CA ASN A 132 10.95 -9.51 -4.81
C ASN A 132 11.75 -8.34 -5.37
N GLN A 133 11.88 -7.28 -4.60
CA GLN A 133 12.64 -6.08 -4.97
C GLN A 133 13.49 -5.62 -3.80
N SER A 134 14.79 -5.67 -3.99
CA SER A 134 15.73 -4.99 -3.10
C SER A 134 15.67 -3.48 -3.31
N GLY A 135 15.80 -2.70 -2.24
CA GLY A 135 15.96 -1.25 -2.33
C GLY A 135 17.39 -0.84 -2.65
N LEU A 136 17.55 0.40 -3.16
CA LEU A 136 18.86 1.02 -3.38
C LEU A 136 19.62 1.23 -2.08
N VAL A 137 18.93 1.57 -0.98
CA VAL A 137 19.51 1.59 0.34
C VAL A 137 19.62 0.15 0.87
N ARG A 138 20.76 -0.20 1.42
CA ARG A 138 21.01 -1.54 1.98
C ARG A 138 19.94 -1.90 3.01
N LYS A 139 19.59 -3.17 3.14
CA LYS A 139 18.54 -3.77 3.97
C LYS A 139 17.10 -3.50 3.53
N ASP A 140 16.82 -2.49 2.72
CA ASP A 140 15.48 -2.38 2.14
C ASP A 140 15.17 -3.55 1.23
N ASN A 141 14.04 -4.18 1.48
CA ASN A 141 13.52 -5.24 0.61
C ASN A 141 12.00 -5.35 0.73
N VAL A 142 11.36 -5.62 -0.39
CA VAL A 142 9.93 -5.96 -0.48
C VAL A 142 9.80 -7.31 -1.15
N GLU A 143 9.19 -8.27 -0.45
CA GLU A 143 8.81 -9.56 -0.99
C GLU A 143 7.29 -9.68 -0.95
N ARG A 144 6.67 -10.06 -2.06
CA ARG A 144 5.22 -10.19 -2.16
C ARG A 144 4.80 -11.44 -2.91
N TRP A 145 3.93 -12.21 -2.30
CA TRP A 145 3.21 -13.31 -2.91
C TRP A 145 1.77 -12.90 -3.16
N THR A 146 1.25 -13.18 -4.33
CA THR A 146 -0.15 -12.92 -4.69
C THR A 146 -0.78 -14.19 -5.26
N GLY A 147 -2.03 -14.42 -4.89
CA GLY A 147 -2.88 -15.44 -5.51
C GLY A 147 -4.23 -14.83 -5.84
N ASN A 148 -4.77 -15.16 -7.02
CA ASN A 148 -6.08 -14.65 -7.43
C ASN A 148 -6.85 -15.75 -8.16
N VAL A 149 -8.15 -15.86 -7.83
CA VAL A 149 -9.10 -16.76 -8.49
C VAL A 149 -10.30 -15.94 -8.92
N VAL A 150 -10.65 -16.05 -10.19
CA VAL A 150 -11.85 -15.43 -10.76
C VAL A 150 -12.68 -16.51 -11.46
N LEU A 151 -13.93 -16.65 -11.05
CA LEU A 151 -14.92 -17.53 -11.68
C LEU A 151 -16.07 -16.67 -12.21
N THR A 152 -16.50 -16.95 -13.44
CA THR A 152 -17.59 -16.19 -14.09
C THR A 152 -18.64 -17.13 -14.67
N PRO A 153 -19.28 -18.00 -13.84
CA PRO A 153 -20.30 -18.89 -14.35
C PRO A 153 -21.57 -18.15 -14.80
N SER A 154 -22.23 -18.70 -15.82
CA SER A 154 -23.52 -18.24 -16.29
C SER A 154 -24.54 -19.36 -16.33
N PHE A 155 -25.81 -19.05 -16.03
CA PHE A 155 -26.92 -19.99 -15.93
C PHE A 155 -28.16 -19.45 -16.66
N PHE A 156 -29.10 -20.33 -16.94
CA PHE A 156 -30.39 -19.97 -17.53
C PHE A 156 -30.24 -19.16 -18.81
N GLN A 157 -29.41 -19.63 -19.74
CA GLN A 157 -29.14 -18.94 -21.03
C GLN A 157 -28.69 -17.50 -20.84
N ASP A 158 -27.75 -17.29 -19.92
CA ASP A 158 -27.14 -15.98 -19.56
C ASP A 158 -28.09 -15.02 -18.81
N HIS A 159 -29.25 -15.49 -18.34
CA HIS A 159 -30.08 -14.67 -17.47
C HIS A 159 -29.46 -14.44 -16.08
N LEU A 160 -28.72 -15.42 -15.54
CA LEU A 160 -28.00 -15.27 -14.29
C LEU A 160 -26.50 -15.39 -14.54
N LYS A 161 -25.76 -14.34 -14.25
CA LYS A 161 -24.29 -14.30 -14.31
C LYS A 161 -23.74 -14.04 -12.91
N LEU A 162 -22.77 -14.86 -12.52
CA LEU A 162 -22.02 -14.64 -11.30
C LEU A 162 -20.59 -14.22 -11.65
N THR A 163 -20.01 -13.35 -10.84
CA THR A 163 -18.56 -13.09 -10.86
C THR A 163 -18.05 -13.26 -9.44
N ILE A 164 -17.25 -14.28 -9.22
CA ILE A 164 -16.65 -14.59 -7.90
C ILE A 164 -15.18 -14.29 -8.00
N ASN A 165 -14.69 -13.40 -7.12
CA ASN A 165 -13.29 -13.03 -7.00
C ASN A 165 -12.76 -13.39 -5.61
N ALA A 166 -11.61 -14.02 -5.55
CA ALA A 166 -10.88 -14.25 -4.30
C ALA A 166 -9.41 -13.96 -4.53
N LYS A 167 -8.86 -13.00 -3.77
CA LYS A 167 -7.48 -12.57 -3.86
C LYS A 167 -6.81 -12.65 -2.51
N GLY A 168 -5.64 -13.29 -2.44
CA GLY A 168 -4.75 -13.33 -1.29
C GLY A 168 -3.44 -12.62 -1.58
N THR A 169 -2.90 -11.89 -0.60
CA THR A 169 -1.59 -11.24 -0.70
C THR A 169 -0.83 -11.41 0.60
N LEU A 170 0.44 -11.78 0.51
CA LEU A 170 1.39 -11.81 1.63
C LEU A 170 2.56 -10.91 1.27
N ASN A 171 2.83 -9.90 2.10
CA ASN A 171 3.98 -9.01 1.97
C ASN A 171 4.90 -9.21 3.16
N ASN A 172 6.19 -9.42 2.90
CA ASN A 172 7.28 -9.33 3.86
C ASN A 172 8.14 -8.13 3.46
N ASN A 173 8.32 -7.20 4.37
CA ASN A 173 9.11 -6.00 4.11
C ASN A 173 10.24 -5.93 5.13
N SER A 174 11.41 -5.51 4.67
CA SER A 174 12.52 -5.06 5.51
C SER A 174 12.76 -3.58 5.23
N PHE A 175 13.04 -2.82 6.27
CA PHE A 175 13.24 -1.37 6.19
C PHE A 175 14.61 -1.03 6.73
N ASN A 176 15.29 -0.08 6.06
CA ASN A 176 16.49 0.54 6.59
C ASN A 176 16.15 1.64 7.61
N ASN A 177 17.17 2.17 8.26
CA ASN A 177 17.07 3.43 8.99
C ASN A 177 17.16 4.60 8.00
N GLY A 178 16.05 5.31 7.80
CA GLY A 178 15.97 6.46 6.87
C GLY A 178 16.99 7.59 7.17
N GLY A 179 17.49 7.67 8.39
CA GLY A 179 18.57 8.62 8.76
C GLY A 179 19.90 8.33 8.09
N ALA A 180 20.14 7.10 7.62
CA ALA A 180 21.41 6.72 7.00
C ALA A 180 21.71 7.50 5.71
N VAL A 181 20.66 7.83 4.93
CA VAL A 181 20.79 8.60 3.68
C VAL A 181 21.28 10.03 3.97
N TRP A 182 20.66 10.69 4.95
CA TRP A 182 21.11 12.02 5.39
C TRP A 182 22.51 11.98 6.02
N ALA A 183 22.77 10.97 6.85
CA ALA A 183 24.07 10.79 7.46
C ALA A 183 25.18 10.61 6.41
N ALA A 184 24.94 9.82 5.36
CA ALA A 184 25.90 9.63 4.26
C ALA A 184 26.27 10.94 3.57
N ALA A 185 25.31 11.88 3.47
CA ALA A 185 25.56 13.19 2.88
C ALA A 185 26.29 14.19 3.79
N THR A 186 26.37 13.92 5.10
CA THR A 186 26.85 14.91 6.07
C THR A 186 27.95 14.38 7.00
N PHE A 187 28.26 13.10 6.96
CA PHE A 187 29.32 12.53 7.80
C PHE A 187 30.73 12.86 7.24
N ASN A 188 31.70 12.97 8.13
CA ASN A 188 33.06 13.33 7.79
C ASN A 188 33.74 12.26 6.89
N PRO A 189 34.10 12.58 5.63
CA PRO A 189 34.70 11.62 4.70
C PRO A 189 36.14 11.20 5.06
N THR A 190 36.80 11.91 5.98
CA THR A 190 38.18 11.58 6.41
C THR A 190 38.20 10.51 7.51
N ILE A 191 37.02 10.04 7.95
CA ILE A 191 36.91 9.03 9.02
C ILE A 191 36.63 7.66 8.39
N PRO A 192 37.31 6.58 8.82
CA PRO A 192 37.03 5.22 8.35
C PRO A 192 35.70 4.72 8.91
N VAL A 193 35.09 3.76 8.24
CA VAL A 193 33.82 3.16 8.66
C VAL A 193 33.90 2.56 10.06
N TYR A 194 34.97 1.84 10.33
CA TYR A 194 35.18 1.11 11.58
C TYR A 194 36.26 1.76 12.47
N SER A 195 36.00 1.77 13.78
CA SER A 195 36.88 2.39 14.78
C SER A 195 38.08 1.53 15.17
N GLY A 196 38.05 0.23 14.83
CA GLY A 196 39.06 -0.73 15.30
C GLY A 196 38.87 -1.20 16.74
N ASN A 197 37.80 -0.77 17.42
CA ASN A 197 37.38 -1.27 18.73
C ASN A 197 35.94 -1.79 18.68
N ASN A 198 35.48 -2.44 19.73
CA ASN A 198 34.11 -3.05 19.78
C ASN A 198 33.01 -2.10 20.27
N SER A 199 33.38 -0.86 20.67
CA SER A 199 32.38 0.12 21.12
C SER A 199 31.44 0.46 19.96
N TYR A 200 30.17 0.67 20.28
CA TYR A 200 29.12 1.05 19.31
C TYR A 200 29.07 0.13 18.09
N GLY A 201 29.30 -1.18 18.27
CA GLY A 201 29.29 -2.18 17.20
C GLY A 201 30.52 -2.12 16.27
N GLY A 202 31.59 -1.49 16.71
CA GLY A 202 32.82 -1.33 15.93
C GLY A 202 32.80 -0.16 14.96
N PHE A 203 31.74 0.61 14.89
CA PHE A 203 31.62 1.76 14.00
C PHE A 203 32.26 3.01 14.59
N ASN A 204 32.85 3.84 13.74
CA ASN A 204 33.35 5.16 14.13
C ASN A 204 32.17 6.10 14.41
N GLU A 205 32.15 6.68 15.60
CA GLU A 205 31.16 7.65 16.03
C GLU A 205 31.81 8.91 16.58
N ALA A 206 31.14 10.05 16.47
CA ALA A 206 31.55 11.24 17.17
C ALA A 206 31.30 11.08 18.67
N LEU A 207 32.36 11.09 19.49
CA LEU A 207 32.30 10.88 20.93
C LEU A 207 32.61 12.17 21.68
N ASP A 208 32.01 12.35 22.86
CA ASP A 208 32.33 13.37 23.83
C ASP A 208 33.60 12.99 24.63
N ALA A 209 34.04 13.85 25.56
CA ALA A 209 35.22 13.62 26.39
C ALA A 209 35.10 12.38 27.30
N ASP A 210 33.86 11.96 27.61
CA ASP A 210 33.58 10.78 28.43
C ASP A 210 33.51 9.50 27.59
N GLY A 211 33.68 9.60 26.25
CA GLY A 211 33.60 8.47 25.32
C GLY A 211 32.17 8.10 24.91
N TYR A 212 31.18 8.96 25.14
CA TYR A 212 29.80 8.74 24.74
C TYR A 212 29.46 9.40 23.39
N PRO A 213 28.52 8.83 22.61
CA PRO A 213 28.12 9.44 21.35
C PRO A 213 27.52 10.84 21.57
N VAL A 214 28.05 11.84 20.85
CA VAL A 214 27.59 13.23 20.94
C VAL A 214 26.11 13.32 20.49
N ASN A 215 25.22 13.86 21.31
CA ASN A 215 23.78 13.89 21.03
C ASN A 215 23.44 14.62 19.72
N ALA A 216 24.10 15.72 19.42
CA ALA A 216 23.90 16.49 18.18
C ALA A 216 24.78 16.02 17.02
N GLY A 217 25.61 14.98 17.22
CA GLY A 217 26.50 14.44 16.20
C GLY A 217 25.73 13.60 15.16
N VAL A 218 26.19 13.69 13.91
CA VAL A 218 25.74 12.78 12.86
C VAL A 218 26.25 11.38 13.20
N ARG A 219 25.38 10.37 13.12
CA ARG A 219 25.75 8.96 13.36
C ARG A 219 26.44 8.36 12.17
N ASN A 220 27.29 7.36 12.41
CA ASN A 220 27.95 6.61 11.33
C ASN A 220 26.89 6.05 10.35
N PRO A 221 26.92 6.42 9.05
CA PRO A 221 25.91 6.01 8.07
C PRO A 221 25.79 4.50 7.94
N ARG A 222 26.90 3.77 7.98
CA ARG A 222 26.91 2.32 7.89
C ARG A 222 26.40 1.66 9.17
N GLY A 223 26.73 2.22 10.33
CA GLY A 223 26.21 1.80 11.63
C GLY A 223 24.69 1.96 11.72
N LEU A 224 24.13 3.06 11.18
CA LEU A 224 22.69 3.27 11.07
C LEU A 224 22.00 2.17 10.27
N VAL A 225 22.62 1.69 9.20
CA VAL A 225 22.07 0.59 8.38
C VAL A 225 22.25 -0.75 9.07
N ASP A 226 23.46 -1.09 9.50
CA ASP A 226 23.78 -2.46 9.92
C ASP A 226 23.21 -2.82 11.30
N LEU A 227 23.08 -1.82 12.19
CA LEU A 227 22.52 -2.00 13.54
C LEU A 227 21.02 -1.73 13.65
N TYR A 228 20.31 -1.63 12.51
CA TYR A 228 18.87 -1.46 12.48
C TYR A 228 18.21 -2.65 11.77
N ASP A 229 17.36 -3.40 12.46
CA ASP A 229 16.56 -4.48 11.87
C ASP A 229 15.07 -4.18 12.09
N SER A 230 14.40 -3.77 11.01
CA SER A 230 12.98 -3.46 11.02
C SER A 230 12.28 -4.28 9.97
N LYS A 231 11.32 -5.10 10.39
CA LYS A 231 10.58 -6.01 9.51
C LYS A 231 9.09 -5.85 9.73
N SER A 232 8.33 -5.99 8.65
CA SER A 232 6.87 -6.12 8.75
C SER A 232 6.34 -7.24 7.88
N LYS A 233 5.27 -7.86 8.34
CA LYS A 233 4.51 -8.87 7.61
C LYS A 233 3.06 -8.41 7.50
N VAL A 234 2.55 -8.36 6.27
CA VAL A 234 1.16 -8.00 6.01
C VAL A 234 0.51 -9.12 5.21
N SER A 235 -0.62 -9.63 5.71
CA SER A 235 -1.49 -10.54 4.97
C SER A 235 -2.81 -9.85 4.67
N ARG A 236 -3.32 -10.02 3.44
CA ARG A 236 -4.61 -9.46 3.04
C ARG A 236 -5.39 -10.47 2.20
N PHE A 237 -6.68 -10.53 2.45
CA PHE A 237 -7.64 -11.26 1.65
C PHE A 237 -8.73 -10.30 1.18
N ILE A 238 -9.03 -10.32 -0.12
CA ILE A 238 -10.13 -9.58 -0.72
C ILE A 238 -10.99 -10.59 -1.45
N GLY A 239 -12.27 -10.66 -1.10
CA GLY A 239 -13.26 -11.50 -1.76
C GLY A 239 -14.45 -10.67 -2.20
N SER A 240 -15.01 -10.96 -3.39
CA SER A 240 -16.27 -10.42 -3.83
C SER A 240 -17.07 -11.44 -4.62
N MET A 241 -18.38 -11.31 -4.56
CA MET A 241 -19.32 -12.00 -5.41
C MET A 241 -20.32 -11.00 -5.97
N ASP A 242 -20.35 -10.90 -7.29
CA ASP A 242 -21.30 -10.11 -8.04
C ASP A 242 -22.34 -11.06 -8.65
N VAL A 243 -23.60 -10.72 -8.54
CA VAL A 243 -24.75 -11.44 -9.07
C VAL A 243 -25.51 -10.52 -10.00
N ASP A 244 -25.56 -10.83 -11.27
CA ASP A 244 -26.33 -10.12 -12.29
C ASP A 244 -27.47 -11.02 -12.76
N TYR A 245 -28.70 -10.60 -12.53
CA TYR A 245 -29.89 -11.33 -12.93
C TYR A 245 -30.76 -10.51 -13.88
N LYS A 246 -30.89 -10.98 -15.11
CA LYS A 246 -31.82 -10.46 -16.13
C LYS A 246 -33.15 -11.13 -15.95
N VAL A 247 -34.18 -10.36 -15.58
CA VAL A 247 -35.52 -10.90 -15.25
C VAL A 247 -36.16 -11.59 -16.47
N HIS A 248 -36.58 -12.85 -16.33
CA HIS A 248 -37.01 -13.67 -17.44
C HIS A 248 -38.25 -13.10 -18.19
N PHE A 249 -39.25 -12.62 -17.43
CA PHE A 249 -40.46 -12.06 -18.00
C PHE A 249 -40.35 -10.56 -18.33
N LEU A 250 -39.29 -9.89 -17.91
CA LEU A 250 -39.01 -8.47 -18.19
C LEU A 250 -37.52 -8.29 -18.45
N PRO A 251 -36.97 -8.68 -19.60
CA PRO A 251 -35.54 -8.69 -19.87
C PRO A 251 -34.87 -7.33 -19.85
N ASP A 252 -35.65 -6.25 -19.96
CA ASP A 252 -35.18 -4.87 -19.83
C ASP A 252 -34.83 -4.50 -18.38
N LEU A 253 -35.28 -5.31 -17.40
CA LEU A 253 -34.98 -5.16 -15.97
C LEU A 253 -33.83 -6.10 -15.57
N LYS A 254 -32.80 -5.54 -15.00
CA LYS A 254 -31.66 -6.24 -14.40
C LYS A 254 -31.59 -5.96 -12.92
N LEU A 255 -31.38 -7.01 -12.13
CA LEU A 255 -31.08 -6.93 -10.70
C LEU A 255 -29.63 -7.24 -10.47
N HIS A 256 -28.97 -6.43 -9.68
CA HIS A 256 -27.57 -6.61 -9.33
C HIS A 256 -27.37 -6.65 -7.82
N ALA A 257 -26.51 -7.57 -7.38
CA ALA A 257 -26.06 -7.65 -6.00
C ALA A 257 -24.55 -7.87 -5.96
N THR A 258 -23.84 -7.06 -5.20
CA THR A 258 -22.43 -7.27 -4.86
C THR A 258 -22.27 -7.47 -3.37
N ILE A 259 -21.58 -8.55 -2.97
CA ILE A 259 -21.12 -8.78 -1.61
C ILE A 259 -19.59 -8.76 -1.66
N GLY A 260 -18.96 -7.93 -0.80
CA GLY A 260 -17.51 -7.81 -0.74
C GLY A 260 -16.99 -7.85 0.69
N ALA A 261 -15.80 -8.43 0.84
CA ALA A 261 -15.06 -8.46 2.09
C ALA A 261 -13.57 -8.22 1.83
N ASP A 262 -12.93 -7.45 2.69
CA ASP A 262 -11.51 -7.14 2.63
C ASP A 262 -10.95 -7.19 4.06
N TYR A 263 -10.07 -8.14 4.31
CA TYR A 263 -9.41 -8.38 5.59
C TYR A 263 -7.92 -8.21 5.45
N ALA A 264 -7.33 -7.31 6.23
CA ALA A 264 -5.89 -7.12 6.29
C ALA A 264 -5.40 -7.27 7.74
N LYS A 265 -4.26 -7.90 7.90
CA LYS A 265 -3.55 -8.05 9.17
C LYS A 265 -2.08 -7.74 8.94
N GLY A 266 -1.53 -6.84 9.77
CA GLY A 266 -0.11 -6.47 9.69
C GLY A 266 0.53 -6.40 11.06
N ASP A 267 1.71 -6.97 11.19
CA ASP A 267 2.57 -6.87 12.36
C ASP A 267 4.03 -6.69 11.94
N GLY A 268 4.87 -6.30 12.86
CA GLY A 268 6.28 -6.15 12.60
C GLY A 268 7.13 -6.13 13.86
N THR A 269 8.43 -6.13 13.65
CA THR A 269 9.46 -6.07 14.69
C THR A 269 10.41 -4.91 14.42
N ILE A 270 10.92 -4.31 15.48
CA ILE A 270 12.03 -3.36 15.42
C ILE A 270 13.07 -3.81 16.43
N TYR A 271 14.29 -4.01 15.96
CA TYR A 271 15.44 -4.33 16.78
C TYR A 271 16.60 -3.39 16.49
N VAL A 272 17.14 -2.80 17.54
CA VAL A 272 18.37 -2.01 17.55
C VAL A 272 19.14 -2.43 18.80
N PRO A 273 20.40 -2.93 18.66
CA PRO A 273 21.20 -3.32 19.84
C PRO A 273 21.36 -2.18 20.82
N GLY A 274 21.45 -2.49 22.11
CA GLY A 274 21.64 -1.50 23.17
C GLY A 274 22.95 -0.71 23.06
N TYR A 275 23.97 -1.32 22.45
CA TYR A 275 25.26 -0.67 22.18
C TYR A 275 25.25 0.22 20.93
N ALA A 276 24.17 0.27 20.16
CA ALA A 276 24.13 1.08 18.94
C ALA A 276 24.09 2.58 19.27
N ALA A 277 25.02 3.35 18.73
CA ALA A 277 25.11 4.80 18.96
C ALA A 277 23.84 5.57 18.58
N GLN A 278 23.07 5.07 17.59
CA GLN A 278 21.85 5.70 17.12
C GLN A 278 20.71 5.75 18.14
N SER A 279 20.76 4.91 19.16
CA SER A 279 19.77 4.82 20.24
C SER A 279 20.43 4.75 21.60
N PHE A 280 21.64 5.28 21.70
CA PHE A 280 22.39 5.32 22.92
C PHE A 280 21.70 6.19 23.98
N ASN A 281 21.69 5.69 25.21
CA ASN A 281 21.28 6.41 26.42
C ASN A 281 22.34 6.14 27.50
N LYS A 282 22.67 7.15 28.32
CA LYS A 282 23.61 6.96 29.46
C LYS A 282 23.08 5.94 30.48
N ASP A 283 21.77 5.84 30.63
CA ASP A 283 21.12 4.69 31.25
C ASP A 283 20.98 3.56 30.22
N GLU A 284 21.91 2.62 30.26
CA GLU A 284 21.97 1.49 29.31
C GLU A 284 20.66 0.69 29.27
N SER A 285 19.89 0.67 30.37
CA SER A 285 18.60 0.01 30.39
C SER A 285 17.56 0.62 29.44
N LEU A 286 17.77 1.86 28.98
CA LEU A 286 16.93 2.59 28.05
C LEU A 286 17.46 2.59 26.61
N SER A 287 18.65 2.02 26.38
CA SER A 287 19.32 1.98 25.09
C SER A 287 18.73 0.92 24.16
N GLY A 288 18.80 1.19 22.85
CA GLY A 288 18.35 0.27 21.81
C GLY A 288 16.83 0.14 21.70
N SER A 289 16.42 -0.85 20.93
CA SER A 289 15.00 -1.20 20.77
C SER A 289 14.87 -2.70 20.52
N ASP A 290 13.94 -3.35 21.19
CA ASP A 290 13.54 -4.74 20.93
C ASP A 290 12.05 -4.91 21.22
N TYR A 291 11.22 -4.72 20.21
CA TYR A 291 9.79 -4.87 20.38
C TYR A 291 9.06 -5.31 19.13
N LYS A 292 7.90 -5.88 19.35
CA LYS A 292 6.95 -6.26 18.31
C LYS A 292 5.71 -5.37 18.39
N TYR A 293 5.27 -4.83 17.26
CA TYR A 293 4.04 -4.07 17.13
C TYR A 293 2.97 -4.82 16.34
N GLY A 294 1.71 -4.51 16.63
CA GLY A 294 0.58 -5.18 16.00
C GLY A 294 0.16 -6.48 16.73
N PRO A 295 -0.67 -7.35 16.08
CA PRO A 295 -1.21 -7.18 14.74
C PRO A 295 -2.28 -6.08 14.64
N GLN A 296 -2.06 -5.14 13.75
CA GLN A 296 -3.13 -4.25 13.30
C GLN A 296 -4.05 -5.01 12.36
N LYS A 297 -5.36 -4.87 12.51
CA LYS A 297 -6.36 -5.54 11.67
C LYS A 297 -7.29 -4.51 11.06
N ASN A 298 -7.51 -4.61 9.76
CA ASN A 298 -8.51 -3.87 9.04
C ASN A 298 -9.52 -4.83 8.43
N GLU A 299 -10.79 -4.53 8.61
CA GLU A 299 -11.91 -5.30 8.10
C GLU A 299 -12.88 -4.35 7.41
N ASN A 300 -13.15 -4.60 6.14
CA ASN A 300 -14.12 -3.85 5.35
C ASN A 300 -15.13 -4.83 4.78
N ARG A 301 -16.41 -4.46 4.79
CA ARG A 301 -17.50 -5.22 4.18
C ARG A 301 -18.33 -4.30 3.32
N LEU A 302 -18.81 -4.84 2.20
CA LEU A 302 -19.62 -4.14 1.22
C LEU A 302 -20.85 -5.00 0.88
N LEU A 303 -22.00 -4.36 0.81
CA LEU A 303 -23.18 -4.88 0.14
C LEU A 303 -23.73 -3.77 -0.75
N THR A 304 -23.82 -4.04 -2.05
CA THR A 304 -24.47 -3.18 -3.02
C THR A 304 -25.63 -3.95 -3.65
N LEU A 305 -26.80 -3.34 -3.69
CA LEU A 305 -27.99 -3.88 -4.35
C LEU A 305 -28.55 -2.80 -5.27
N TYR A 306 -28.81 -3.12 -6.54
CA TYR A 306 -29.54 -2.21 -7.39
C TYR A 306 -30.39 -2.92 -8.44
N ALA A 307 -31.44 -2.22 -8.88
CA ALA A 307 -32.21 -2.54 -10.04
C ALA A 307 -31.93 -1.54 -11.15
N ASN A 308 -31.74 -2.01 -12.36
CA ASN A 308 -31.57 -1.19 -13.56
C ASN A 308 -32.60 -1.62 -14.62
N TYR A 309 -33.45 -0.66 -15.06
CA TYR A 309 -34.37 -0.84 -16.16
C TYR A 309 -33.89 0.02 -17.34
N ALA A 310 -33.59 -0.61 -18.45
CA ALA A 310 -33.10 0.09 -19.65
C ALA A 310 -33.89 -0.37 -20.88
N LYS A 311 -34.55 0.58 -21.55
CA LYS A 311 -35.38 0.30 -22.71
C LYS A 311 -35.36 1.41 -23.74
N TYR A 312 -35.28 1.04 -25.01
CA TYR A 312 -35.48 1.92 -26.13
C TYR A 312 -36.93 1.80 -26.63
N PHE A 313 -37.63 2.91 -26.70
CA PHE A 313 -39.00 3.02 -27.20
C PHE A 313 -38.98 3.60 -28.61
N GLU A 314 -39.11 2.71 -29.62
CA GLU A 314 -38.99 3.08 -31.03
C GLU A 314 -39.99 4.14 -31.47
N ASN A 315 -41.26 4.01 -31.03
CA ASN A 315 -42.36 4.90 -31.43
C ASN A 315 -42.13 6.36 -31.04
N ILE A 316 -41.41 6.61 -29.97
CA ILE A 316 -41.10 7.95 -29.46
C ILE A 316 -39.62 8.27 -29.54
N LYS A 317 -38.81 7.43 -30.22
CA LYS A 317 -37.35 7.57 -30.38
C LYS A 317 -36.63 7.89 -29.07
N SER A 318 -37.08 7.28 -27.98
CA SER A 318 -36.57 7.61 -26.64
C SER A 318 -35.90 6.40 -25.99
N ASN A 319 -34.71 6.61 -25.45
CA ASN A 319 -34.05 5.65 -24.58
C ASN A 319 -34.18 6.10 -23.13
N VAL A 320 -34.68 5.19 -22.29
CA VAL A 320 -34.81 5.39 -20.83
C VAL A 320 -33.98 4.38 -20.13
N ASP A 321 -33.09 4.85 -19.22
CA ASP A 321 -32.29 4.01 -18.33
C ASP A 321 -32.46 4.52 -16.90
N LEU A 322 -33.08 3.69 -16.07
CA LEU A 322 -33.40 3.99 -14.68
C LEU A 322 -32.62 3.06 -13.77
N THR A 323 -31.93 3.61 -12.79
CA THR A 323 -31.24 2.83 -11.75
C THR A 323 -31.71 3.27 -10.38
N ALA A 324 -32.01 2.33 -9.51
CA ALA A 324 -32.27 2.56 -8.09
C ALA A 324 -31.50 1.54 -7.26
N GLY A 325 -30.82 2.01 -6.21
CA GLY A 325 -29.93 1.14 -5.46
C GLY A 325 -29.73 1.51 -3.99
N TYR A 326 -29.12 0.57 -3.31
CA TYR A 326 -28.77 0.61 -1.90
C TYR A 326 -27.34 0.14 -1.71
N ASP A 327 -26.55 0.87 -0.91
CA ASP A 327 -25.20 0.48 -0.48
C ASP A 327 -25.12 0.41 1.05
N TYR A 328 -24.49 -0.63 1.53
CA TYR A 328 -24.02 -0.76 2.90
C TYR A 328 -22.51 -0.95 2.90
N GLN A 329 -21.82 -0.15 3.68
CA GLN A 329 -20.37 -0.29 3.86
C GLN A 329 -20.02 -0.24 5.34
N PHE A 330 -19.16 -1.16 5.75
CA PHE A 330 -18.65 -1.28 7.11
C PHE A 330 -17.12 -1.27 7.09
N TRP A 331 -16.53 -0.49 7.96
CA TRP A 331 -15.08 -0.46 8.19
C TRP A 331 -14.80 -0.66 9.66
N LYS A 332 -13.79 -1.47 9.95
CA LYS A 332 -13.25 -1.67 11.27
C LYS A 332 -11.73 -1.68 11.20
N SER A 333 -11.10 -0.92 12.09
CA SER A 333 -9.65 -0.93 12.29
C SER A 333 -9.35 -1.15 13.75
N THR A 334 -8.58 -2.19 14.05
CA THR A 334 -8.17 -2.52 15.43
C THR A 334 -6.66 -2.53 15.55
N THR A 335 -6.17 -1.88 16.58
CA THR A 335 -4.78 -1.95 17.02
C THR A 335 -4.78 -2.54 18.44
N PRO A 336 -4.03 -3.62 18.72
CA PRO A 336 -3.91 -4.13 20.08
C PRO A 336 -3.06 -3.22 20.93
N LEU A 337 -3.17 -3.36 22.25
CA LEU A 337 -2.19 -2.82 23.18
C LEU A 337 -0.81 -3.43 22.89
N TYR A 338 0.21 -2.61 22.77
CA TYR A 338 1.59 -3.07 22.77
C TYR A 338 2.53 -2.04 23.42
N TYR A 339 3.73 -2.49 23.77
CA TYR A 339 4.74 -1.70 24.43
C TYR A 339 5.93 -1.55 23.50
N THR A 340 6.46 -0.33 23.33
CA THR A 340 7.79 -0.15 22.79
C THR A 340 8.80 -0.42 23.92
N LYS A 341 9.86 -1.14 23.61
CA LYS A 341 10.84 -1.58 24.59
C LYS A 341 12.24 -1.25 24.15
N SER A 342 13.13 -0.98 25.12
CA SER A 342 14.58 -0.93 24.89
C SER A 342 15.12 -2.33 24.54
N ALA A 343 16.38 -2.41 24.17
CA ALA A 343 17.08 -3.70 23.95
C ALA A 343 17.19 -4.54 25.25
N ALA A 344 17.22 -3.89 26.40
CA ALA A 344 17.21 -4.55 27.71
C ALA A 344 15.80 -5.00 28.17
N GLY A 345 14.74 -4.70 27.37
CA GLY A 345 13.37 -5.06 27.67
C GLY A 345 12.60 -4.05 28.53
N THR A 346 13.20 -2.92 28.89
CA THR A 346 12.55 -1.83 29.62
C THR A 346 11.45 -1.21 28.76
N THR A 347 10.25 -1.02 29.32
CA THR A 347 9.17 -0.36 28.60
C THR A 347 9.43 1.14 28.45
N LEU A 348 9.58 1.61 27.22
CA LEU A 348 9.81 3.01 26.88
C LEU A 348 8.50 3.77 26.70
N SER A 349 7.51 3.14 26.05
CA SER A 349 6.18 3.74 25.90
C SER A 349 5.10 2.67 25.73
N THR A 350 3.86 3.11 25.87
CA THR A 350 2.67 2.26 25.73
C THR A 350 1.81 2.77 24.58
N VAL A 351 1.56 1.93 23.60
CA VAL A 351 0.59 2.20 22.55
C VAL A 351 -0.74 1.59 22.92
N LYS A 352 -1.72 2.45 23.21
CA LYS A 352 -3.06 2.03 23.65
C LYS A 352 -3.79 1.25 22.54
N ALA A 353 -4.56 0.26 22.97
CA ALA A 353 -5.47 -0.44 22.06
C ALA A 353 -6.52 0.53 21.49
N SER A 354 -6.86 0.32 20.23
CA SER A 354 -7.94 1.05 19.57
C SER A 354 -8.85 0.11 18.79
N ASP A 355 -10.16 0.38 18.81
CA ASP A 355 -11.18 -0.30 18.00
C ASP A 355 -12.05 0.79 17.36
N TYR A 356 -11.72 1.12 16.13
CA TYR A 356 -12.44 2.12 15.36
C TYR A 356 -13.39 1.43 14.38
N ARG A 357 -14.68 1.85 14.40
CA ARG A 357 -15.73 1.32 13.52
C ARG A 357 -16.45 2.46 12.83
N HIS A 358 -16.78 2.22 11.58
CA HIS A 358 -17.52 3.17 10.76
C HIS A 358 -18.48 2.41 9.84
N VAL A 359 -19.73 2.91 9.77
CA VAL A 359 -20.77 2.38 8.89
C VAL A 359 -21.28 3.48 8.00
N MET A 360 -21.52 3.17 6.75
CA MET A 360 -22.17 4.05 5.80
C MET A 360 -23.33 3.30 5.10
N LEU A 361 -24.48 3.94 5.04
CA LEU A 361 -25.66 3.49 4.32
C LEU A 361 -25.99 4.51 3.25
N SER A 362 -26.41 4.05 2.08
CA SER A 362 -26.74 4.94 0.99
C SER A 362 -27.91 4.42 0.19
N TYR A 363 -28.79 5.33 -0.23
CA TYR A 363 -29.83 5.11 -1.23
C TYR A 363 -29.56 6.02 -2.40
N TYR A 364 -29.70 5.53 -3.62
CA TYR A 364 -29.50 6.34 -4.80
C TYR A 364 -30.45 6.00 -5.93
N GLY A 365 -30.71 7.01 -6.76
CA GLY A 365 -31.47 6.87 -7.99
C GLY A 365 -30.80 7.66 -9.10
N ARG A 366 -30.80 7.13 -10.31
CA ARG A 366 -30.30 7.77 -11.53
C ARG A 366 -31.29 7.56 -12.66
N VAL A 367 -31.49 8.63 -13.44
CA VAL A 367 -32.23 8.62 -14.69
C VAL A 367 -31.28 9.08 -15.79
N ASN A 368 -31.11 8.26 -16.82
CA ASN A 368 -30.53 8.68 -18.08
C ASN A 368 -31.62 8.62 -19.14
N TYR A 369 -31.85 9.72 -19.81
CA TYR A 369 -32.85 9.84 -20.86
C TYR A 369 -32.19 10.38 -22.14
N SER A 370 -32.50 9.77 -23.27
CA SER A 370 -32.02 10.23 -24.57
C SER A 370 -33.20 10.26 -25.56
N PHE A 371 -33.39 11.40 -26.21
CA PHE A 371 -34.38 11.57 -27.26
C PHE A 371 -33.70 11.75 -28.62
N ASP A 372 -34.04 10.92 -29.60
CA ASP A 372 -33.55 10.91 -31.00
C ASP A 372 -31.99 10.91 -31.09
N GLY A 373 -31.32 10.44 -30.04
CA GLY A 373 -29.86 10.50 -29.95
C GLY A 373 -29.24 11.89 -29.86
N LYS A 374 -30.08 12.95 -29.79
CA LYS A 374 -29.67 14.37 -29.83
C LYS A 374 -29.77 15.05 -28.48
N TYR A 375 -30.84 14.76 -27.73
CA TYR A 375 -31.07 15.38 -26.42
C TYR A 375 -30.81 14.35 -25.35
N LEU A 376 -29.86 14.66 -24.45
CA LEU A 376 -29.40 13.79 -23.40
C LEU A 376 -29.64 14.48 -22.06
N LEU A 377 -30.29 13.77 -21.13
CA LEU A 377 -30.50 14.22 -19.76
C LEU A 377 -30.00 13.14 -18.81
N THR A 378 -29.17 13.51 -17.88
CA THR A 378 -28.80 12.66 -16.73
C THR A 378 -29.15 13.38 -15.45
N ALA A 379 -29.88 12.73 -14.57
CA ALA A 379 -30.16 13.22 -13.23
C ALA A 379 -29.87 12.11 -12.22
N THR A 380 -29.20 12.47 -11.13
CA THR A 380 -28.87 11.55 -10.04
C THR A 380 -29.23 12.16 -8.71
N VAL A 381 -29.81 11.38 -7.81
CA VAL A 381 -29.96 11.75 -6.40
C VAL A 381 -29.37 10.64 -5.55
N ARG A 382 -28.55 11.01 -4.57
CA ARG A 382 -28.01 10.10 -3.58
C ARG A 382 -28.22 10.63 -2.17
N ARG A 383 -28.59 9.75 -1.25
CA ARG A 383 -28.74 10.06 0.16
C ARG A 383 -27.88 9.13 0.99
N ASP A 384 -26.89 9.69 1.66
CA ASP A 384 -25.90 8.97 2.46
C ASP A 384 -26.11 9.22 3.94
N ALA A 385 -25.98 8.17 4.77
CA ALA A 385 -25.87 8.26 6.20
C ALA A 385 -24.54 7.72 6.69
N SER A 386 -23.88 8.44 7.59
CA SER A 386 -22.60 8.05 8.17
C SER A 386 -22.68 7.95 9.69
N SER A 387 -22.18 6.85 10.26
CA SER A 387 -22.10 6.66 11.72
C SER A 387 -21.11 7.61 12.42
N ARG A 388 -20.38 8.43 11.67
CA ARG A 388 -19.47 9.46 12.21
C ARG A 388 -20.21 10.70 12.71
N PHE A 389 -21.46 10.87 12.31
CA PHE A 389 -22.29 12.00 12.68
C PHE A 389 -23.38 11.60 13.69
N SER A 390 -23.88 12.57 14.45
CA SER A 390 -24.99 12.38 15.39
C SER A 390 -26.27 11.91 14.66
N LYS A 391 -27.25 11.39 15.41
CA LYS A 391 -28.50 10.90 14.84
C LYS A 391 -29.22 11.91 13.97
N ASP A 392 -29.17 13.18 14.35
CA ASP A 392 -29.93 14.26 13.71
C ASP A 392 -29.24 14.82 12.46
N THR A 393 -27.93 14.62 12.32
CA THR A 393 -27.11 15.20 11.22
C THR A 393 -26.45 14.16 10.32
N ARG A 394 -26.72 12.85 10.53
CA ARG A 394 -26.02 11.78 9.81
C ARG A 394 -26.40 11.63 8.34
N TRP A 395 -27.52 12.16 7.91
CA TRP A 395 -28.04 12.06 6.56
C TRP A 395 -27.70 13.30 5.73
N GLY A 396 -27.02 13.09 4.60
CA GLY A 396 -26.81 14.10 3.56
C GLY A 396 -27.45 13.70 2.24
N THR A 397 -28.00 14.66 1.49
CA THR A 397 -28.60 14.43 0.16
C THR A 397 -27.78 15.17 -0.89
N PHE A 398 -27.43 14.49 -1.96
CA PHE A 398 -26.53 14.94 -3.02
C PHE A 398 -27.22 14.77 -4.38
N PRO A 399 -27.85 15.84 -4.92
CA PRO A 399 -28.36 15.84 -6.29
C PRO A 399 -27.22 16.14 -7.28
N SER A 400 -27.33 15.63 -8.48
CA SER A 400 -26.42 15.88 -9.60
C SER A 400 -27.16 15.83 -10.94
#